data_000f177daa084856256ff8063d799cea
#
_entry.id   000f177daa084856256ff8063d799cea
#
_cell.length_a   1.000
_cell.length_b   1.000
_cell.length_c   1.000
_cell.angle_alpha   90.00
_cell.angle_beta   90.00
_cell.angle_gamma   90.00
#
_symmetry.space_group_name_H-M   'P 1'
#
loop_
_entity.id
_entity.type
_entity.pdbx_description
1 polymer ?
#
loop_
_entity_poly.entity_id
_entity_poly.type
_entity_poly.pdbx_seq_one_letter_code
_entity_poly.pdbx_strand_id
1 'polypeptide(L)'
;TASGVNSQTKDDGTEDYISKKEIVELGKPISVKTLDDWKSDNNEQFEIKITDKTYQHPSTPVYENVKTDTNPVITTIKDDTDTTPNNPNDNKIETNQEQVILKIVACDSTGNPIIVNGKYTFANEVAEGSNAKYMVLAFHPNTTEFKTTDKLDVQDGKVTIKTADDTAKTTGTKDNAELDYKSETTKEVTLGTVFEVETLDDYLADDNETFKVSINDSSYKHPSTPIYENVKTDTNPVTTTIKDNTTPNTETDEEVVKIILVATDSTGKIPLDSDGKVDLSKNTNETPEGGKLYYIAVAVDKDGKP
;
A
#
# COMPACT_ATOMS: atom_id res chain seq x y z
N THR A 1 25.70 10.43 -16.38
CA THR A 1 26.59 9.51 -17.17
C THR A 1 26.17 8.09 -16.90
N ALA A 2 25.93 7.31 -17.97
CA ALA A 2 25.54 5.92 -17.86
C ALA A 2 26.57 5.09 -17.07
N SER A 3 26.11 4.19 -16.24
CA SER A 3 26.91 3.24 -15.48
C SER A 3 27.00 1.89 -16.20
N GLY A 4 28.18 1.33 -16.29
CA GLY A 4 28.39 0.07 -17.01
C GLY A 4 28.83 -1.06 -16.11
N VAL A 5 28.25 -2.24 -16.29
CA VAL A 5 28.59 -3.46 -15.59
C VAL A 5 29.39 -4.43 -16.47
N ASN A 6 30.32 -5.18 -15.86
CA ASN A 6 31.19 -6.12 -16.61
C ASN A 6 30.58 -7.53 -16.77
N SER A 7 29.43 -7.80 -16.18
CA SER A 7 28.75 -9.10 -16.25
C SER A 7 27.24 -8.88 -16.37
N GLN A 8 26.52 -9.88 -16.88
CA GLN A 8 25.05 -9.89 -16.85
C GLN A 8 24.57 -10.19 -15.41
N THR A 9 24.80 -9.28 -14.50
CA THR A 9 24.22 -9.33 -13.17
C THR A 9 22.81 -8.77 -13.20
N LYS A 10 22.06 -9.04 -12.13
CA LYS A 10 20.70 -8.53 -11.95
C LYS A 10 20.73 -7.01 -12.09
N ASP A 11 19.89 -6.50 -12.96
CA ASP A 11 19.61 -5.10 -13.07
C ASP A 11 18.96 -4.62 -11.77
N ASP A 12 19.58 -3.66 -11.10
CA ASP A 12 19.09 -3.03 -9.86
C ASP A 12 18.75 -1.55 -10.04
N GLY A 13 18.68 -1.12 -11.32
CA GLY A 13 18.40 0.26 -11.68
C GLY A 13 19.60 1.18 -11.53
N THR A 14 20.80 0.66 -11.59
CA THR A 14 22.04 1.45 -11.50
C THR A 14 22.99 1.27 -12.68
N GLU A 15 22.81 0.21 -13.45
CA GLU A 15 23.62 -0.10 -14.62
C GLU A 15 22.79 -0.03 -15.91
N ASP A 16 23.27 0.72 -16.86
CA ASP A 16 22.58 1.07 -18.09
C ASP A 16 23.11 0.30 -19.31
N TYR A 17 24.28 -0.30 -19.20
CA TYR A 17 24.88 -1.07 -20.29
C TYR A 17 25.93 -2.07 -19.80
N ILE A 18 26.20 -3.10 -20.64
CA ILE A 18 27.26 -4.05 -20.38
C ILE A 18 28.56 -3.51 -20.93
N SER A 19 29.43 -3.05 -20.04
CA SER A 19 30.78 -2.58 -20.42
C SER A 19 31.66 -3.76 -20.81
N LYS A 20 32.46 -3.58 -21.90
CA LYS A 20 33.39 -4.60 -22.35
C LYS A 20 34.66 -4.00 -22.93
N LYS A 21 35.74 -4.76 -22.85
CA LYS A 21 36.97 -4.51 -23.56
C LYS A 21 37.28 -5.73 -24.41
N GLU A 22 37.32 -5.57 -25.72
CA GLU A 22 37.52 -6.69 -26.66
C GLU A 22 38.44 -6.31 -27.81
N ILE A 23 39.03 -7.32 -28.46
CA ILE A 23 39.75 -7.15 -29.72
C ILE A 23 38.74 -7.29 -30.86
N VAL A 24 38.71 -6.31 -31.73
CA VAL A 24 37.75 -6.25 -32.84
C VAL A 24 38.49 -6.30 -34.21
N GLU A 25 37.84 -6.89 -35.18
CA GLU A 25 38.35 -6.92 -36.57
C GLU A 25 37.94 -5.63 -37.28
N LEU A 26 38.87 -5.06 -38.05
CA LEU A 26 38.57 -3.90 -38.89
C LEU A 26 37.46 -4.22 -39.89
N GLY A 27 36.52 -3.34 -40.03
CA GLY A 27 35.38 -3.48 -40.94
C GLY A 27 34.27 -4.42 -40.47
N LYS A 28 34.33 -4.93 -39.23
CA LYS A 28 33.25 -5.71 -38.62
C LYS A 28 32.48 -4.85 -37.61
N PRO A 29 31.16 -4.94 -37.59
CA PRO A 29 30.38 -4.26 -36.58
C PRO A 29 30.61 -4.86 -35.17
N ILE A 30 30.57 -4.02 -34.17
CA ILE A 30 30.57 -4.40 -32.77
C ILE A 30 29.22 -3.97 -32.14
N SER A 31 28.79 -4.64 -31.11
CA SER A 31 27.59 -4.29 -30.37
C SER A 31 27.89 -4.13 -28.88
N VAL A 32 27.22 -3.19 -28.25
CA VAL A 32 27.15 -3.04 -26.79
C VAL A 32 25.70 -3.24 -26.42
N LYS A 33 25.44 -4.09 -25.43
CA LYS A 33 24.09 -4.31 -24.91
C LYS A 33 23.76 -3.21 -23.90
N THR A 34 22.66 -2.51 -24.08
CA THR A 34 22.03 -1.69 -23.05
C THR A 34 21.19 -2.57 -22.13
N LEU A 35 20.99 -2.13 -20.92
CA LEU A 35 20.18 -2.79 -19.91
C LEU A 35 18.88 -1.98 -19.76
N ASP A 36 17.88 -2.66 -19.32
CA ASP A 36 16.55 -2.17 -19.10
C ASP A 36 16.26 -2.15 -17.60
N ASP A 37 15.77 -1.05 -17.07
CA ASP A 37 15.52 -0.89 -15.65
C ASP A 37 14.20 -0.11 -15.35
N TRP A 38 13.95 0.23 -14.10
CA TRP A 38 12.72 0.86 -13.65
C TRP A 38 12.85 2.36 -13.39
N LYS A 39 14.03 2.94 -13.58
CA LYS A 39 14.28 4.36 -13.32
C LYS A 39 13.98 5.22 -14.54
N SER A 40 13.36 6.35 -14.30
CA SER A 40 13.18 7.40 -15.28
C SER A 40 14.40 8.33 -15.28
N ASP A 41 15.50 7.95 -15.93
CA ASP A 41 16.75 8.70 -15.98
C ASP A 41 17.30 8.95 -17.39
N ASN A 42 16.43 9.12 -18.33
CA ASN A 42 16.59 9.32 -19.75
C ASN A 42 17.77 10.24 -20.15
N ASN A 43 18.40 9.90 -21.27
CA ASN A 43 19.53 10.61 -21.88
C ASN A 43 20.88 10.41 -21.22
N GLU A 44 21.09 9.32 -20.55
CA GLU A 44 22.39 8.92 -20.08
C GLU A 44 23.35 8.62 -21.22
N GLN A 45 24.64 8.75 -20.98
CA GLN A 45 25.65 8.63 -22.04
C GLN A 45 26.82 7.77 -21.60
N PHE A 46 27.27 6.92 -22.52
CA PHE A 46 28.56 6.21 -22.41
C PHE A 46 29.44 6.43 -23.62
N GLU A 47 30.72 6.11 -23.48
CA GLU A 47 31.72 6.31 -24.50
C GLU A 47 32.30 4.99 -24.99
N ILE A 48 32.46 4.87 -26.33
CA ILE A 48 33.23 3.81 -26.98
C ILE A 48 34.44 4.42 -27.66
N LYS A 49 35.61 3.91 -27.34
CA LYS A 49 36.85 4.42 -27.93
C LYS A 49 37.86 3.32 -28.23
N ILE A 50 38.74 3.55 -29.19
CA ILE A 50 39.88 2.70 -29.46
C ILE A 50 40.98 3.00 -28.44
N THR A 51 41.57 1.97 -27.84
CA THR A 51 42.75 2.15 -26.99
C THR A 51 43.98 2.42 -27.84
N ASP A 52 44.73 3.45 -27.53
CA ASP A 52 45.91 3.82 -28.30
C ASP A 52 46.93 2.68 -28.36
N LYS A 53 47.63 2.58 -29.50
CA LYS A 53 48.70 1.59 -29.79
C LYS A 53 48.29 0.14 -29.62
N THR A 54 47.02 -0.19 -29.83
CA THR A 54 46.50 -1.57 -29.72
C THR A 54 46.37 -2.28 -31.06
N TYR A 55 46.64 -1.62 -32.19
CA TYR A 55 46.55 -2.24 -33.49
C TYR A 55 47.56 -3.37 -33.62
N GLN A 56 47.09 -4.54 -34.04
CA GLN A 56 47.91 -5.72 -34.34
C GLN A 56 47.92 -5.96 -35.83
N HIS A 57 49.13 -5.98 -36.42
CA HIS A 57 49.30 -6.31 -37.81
C HIS A 57 48.98 -7.79 -38.07
N PRO A 58 48.33 -8.13 -39.20
CA PRO A 58 48.23 -9.51 -39.63
C PRO A 58 49.63 -10.03 -40.00
N SER A 59 49.76 -11.34 -40.19
CA SER A 59 51.03 -11.98 -40.55
C SER A 59 51.64 -11.40 -41.82
N THR A 60 50.81 -10.88 -42.71
CA THR A 60 51.27 -10.09 -43.90
C THR A 60 50.68 -8.69 -43.71
N PRO A 61 51.50 -7.71 -43.29
CA PRO A 61 51.02 -6.35 -43.09
C PRO A 61 50.45 -5.73 -44.35
N VAL A 62 49.28 -5.15 -44.28
CA VAL A 62 48.63 -4.41 -45.38
C VAL A 62 49.00 -2.92 -45.33
N TYR A 63 49.25 -2.41 -44.11
CA TYR A 63 49.56 -1.01 -43.87
C TYR A 63 51.02 -0.85 -43.39
N GLU A 64 51.74 0.10 -43.90
CA GLU A 64 53.10 0.41 -43.45
C GLU A 64 53.10 1.07 -42.05
N ASN A 65 52.15 1.92 -41.82
CA ASN A 65 52.01 2.65 -40.56
C ASN A 65 50.54 2.87 -40.19
N VAL A 66 50.20 2.75 -38.91
CA VAL A 66 48.86 2.91 -38.42
C VAL A 66 48.84 3.88 -37.23
N LYS A 67 48.02 4.90 -37.36
CA LYS A 67 47.70 5.81 -36.25
C LYS A 67 46.25 5.55 -35.80
N THR A 68 46.06 5.39 -34.52
CA THR A 68 44.72 5.25 -33.92
C THR A 68 44.18 6.62 -33.56
N ASP A 69 42.94 6.88 -33.91
CA ASP A 69 42.15 7.97 -33.33
C ASP A 69 41.49 7.48 -32.06
N THR A 70 41.75 8.16 -30.94
CA THR A 70 41.26 7.80 -29.62
C THR A 70 40.05 8.64 -29.19
N ASN A 71 39.53 9.52 -30.07
CA ASN A 71 38.32 10.25 -29.81
C ASN A 71 37.15 9.27 -29.62
N PRO A 72 36.36 9.44 -28.58
CA PRO A 72 35.23 8.54 -28.30
C PRO A 72 34.08 8.77 -29.26
N VAL A 73 33.31 7.71 -29.49
CA VAL A 73 31.93 7.79 -29.96
C VAL A 73 31.05 7.85 -28.70
N ILE A 74 30.26 8.92 -28.62
CA ILE A 74 29.29 9.11 -27.52
C ILE A 74 27.97 8.46 -27.93
N THR A 75 27.48 7.60 -27.12
CA THR A 75 26.17 6.95 -27.29
C THR A 75 25.21 7.43 -26.16
N THR A 76 24.02 7.86 -26.52
CA THR A 76 22.97 8.24 -25.58
C THR A 76 21.98 7.08 -25.45
N ILE A 77 21.71 6.66 -24.24
CA ILE A 77 20.65 5.71 -23.88
C ILE A 77 19.38 6.52 -23.63
N LYS A 78 18.28 5.98 -24.03
CA LYS A 78 16.95 6.57 -23.81
C LYS A 78 16.06 5.56 -23.14
N ASP A 79 15.32 6.03 -22.13
CA ASP A 79 14.30 5.22 -21.51
C ASP A 79 13.27 4.77 -22.54
N ASP A 80 12.81 3.56 -22.40
CA ASP A 80 11.70 3.04 -23.17
C ASP A 80 10.38 3.52 -22.54
N THR A 81 9.62 4.28 -23.29
CA THR A 81 8.33 4.81 -22.84
C THR A 81 7.16 4.03 -23.41
N ASP A 82 7.40 2.94 -24.12
CA ASP A 82 6.32 2.14 -24.68
C ASP A 82 5.76 1.17 -23.63
N THR A 83 4.50 1.38 -23.26
CA THR A 83 3.76 0.53 -22.31
C THR A 83 3.12 -0.70 -22.96
N THR A 84 3.43 -0.97 -24.23
CA THR A 84 2.84 -2.07 -24.99
C THR A 84 3.79 -3.27 -25.02
N PRO A 85 3.64 -4.24 -24.11
CA PRO A 85 4.52 -5.41 -24.10
C PRO A 85 4.53 -6.12 -25.46
N ASN A 86 5.72 -6.40 -25.99
CA ASN A 86 5.93 -7.17 -27.22
C ASN A 86 5.35 -6.53 -28.49
N ASN A 87 5.52 -5.24 -28.71
CA ASN A 87 5.27 -4.64 -30.02
C ASN A 87 6.31 -5.17 -31.03
N PRO A 88 5.95 -6.01 -32.01
CA PRO A 88 6.92 -6.63 -32.91
C PRO A 88 7.58 -5.65 -33.88
N ASN A 89 7.20 -4.37 -33.83
CA ASN A 89 7.64 -3.36 -34.81
C ASN A 89 8.69 -2.36 -34.27
N ASP A 90 9.03 -2.39 -33.00
CA ASP A 90 9.97 -1.42 -32.40
C ASP A 90 11.37 -1.93 -32.13
N ASN A 91 11.66 -3.20 -32.33
CA ASN A 91 12.95 -3.84 -31.98
C ASN A 91 13.35 -3.76 -30.51
N LYS A 92 12.39 -3.44 -29.62
CA LYS A 92 12.62 -3.33 -28.21
C LYS A 92 12.21 -4.62 -27.52
N ILE A 93 13.03 -5.07 -26.60
CA ILE A 93 12.72 -6.20 -25.73
C ILE A 93 12.15 -5.58 -24.46
N GLU A 94 10.86 -5.31 -24.50
CA GLU A 94 10.15 -4.91 -23.30
C GLU A 94 10.16 -6.07 -22.32
N THR A 95 10.75 -5.82 -21.19
CA THR A 95 10.72 -6.75 -20.08
C THR A 95 9.79 -6.18 -19.01
N ASN A 96 9.26 -7.02 -18.14
CA ASN A 96 8.54 -6.54 -16.96
C ASN A 96 9.50 -5.86 -15.94
N GLN A 97 10.70 -5.45 -16.35
CA GLN A 97 11.72 -4.85 -15.49
C GLN A 97 11.41 -3.40 -15.15
N GLU A 98 10.69 -2.71 -16.02
CA GLU A 98 10.35 -1.29 -15.89
C GLU A 98 9.20 -1.03 -14.90
N GLN A 99 8.37 -2.03 -14.64
CA GLN A 99 7.12 -1.85 -13.92
C GLN A 99 7.28 -2.01 -12.40
N VAL A 100 7.51 -0.91 -11.70
CA VAL A 100 7.48 -0.85 -10.23
C VAL A 100 6.10 -1.24 -9.69
N ILE A 101 6.06 -2.06 -8.65
CA ILE A 101 4.82 -2.53 -8.04
C ILE A 101 4.54 -1.74 -6.77
N LEU A 102 3.40 -1.05 -6.71
CA LEU A 102 2.93 -0.39 -5.49
C LEU A 102 2.00 -1.32 -4.72
N LYS A 103 2.30 -1.52 -3.45
CA LYS A 103 1.52 -2.39 -2.54
C LYS A 103 1.29 -1.71 -1.21
N ILE A 104 0.06 -1.81 -0.71
CA ILE A 104 -0.28 -1.44 0.66
C ILE A 104 0.16 -2.55 1.62
N VAL A 105 0.78 -2.18 2.72
CA VAL A 105 1.22 -3.09 3.79
C VAL A 105 0.63 -2.68 5.13
N ALA A 106 0.42 -3.65 6.01
CA ALA A 106 -0.01 -3.41 7.38
C ALA A 106 1.14 -2.86 8.23
N CYS A 107 0.82 -1.93 9.14
CA CYS A 107 1.75 -1.39 10.12
C CYS A 107 1.30 -1.70 11.55
N ASP A 108 2.25 -1.76 12.47
CA ASP A 108 1.99 -1.88 13.90
C ASP A 108 1.49 -0.55 14.51
N SER A 109 1.14 -0.55 15.79
CA SER A 109 0.66 0.64 16.51
C SER A 109 1.64 1.81 16.51
N THR A 110 2.94 1.57 16.28
CA THR A 110 3.97 2.61 16.20
C THR A 110 4.17 3.14 14.78
N GLY A 111 3.54 2.51 13.77
CA GLY A 111 3.60 2.88 12.36
C GLY A 111 4.71 2.17 11.57
N ASN A 112 5.37 1.18 12.15
CA ASN A 112 6.33 0.36 11.42
C ASN A 112 5.62 -0.75 10.63
N PRO A 113 6.01 -1.03 9.38
CA PRO A 113 5.47 -2.16 8.66
C PRO A 113 5.66 -3.49 9.42
N ILE A 114 4.62 -4.29 9.47
CA ILE A 114 4.65 -5.61 10.12
C ILE A 114 5.35 -6.60 9.19
N ILE A 115 6.43 -7.22 9.68
CA ILE A 115 7.26 -8.15 8.92
C ILE A 115 7.24 -9.52 9.60
N VAL A 116 6.88 -10.56 8.86
CA VAL A 116 6.88 -11.94 9.32
C VAL A 116 7.76 -12.77 8.37
N ASN A 117 8.79 -13.43 8.91
CA ASN A 117 9.73 -14.24 8.14
C ASN A 117 10.37 -13.48 6.94
N GLY A 118 10.68 -12.19 7.13
CA GLY A 118 11.30 -11.34 6.11
C GLY A 118 10.35 -10.85 5.01
N LYS A 119 9.04 -11.03 5.16
CA LYS A 119 8.00 -10.58 4.23
C LYS A 119 7.07 -9.58 4.91
N TYR A 120 6.57 -8.61 4.14
CA TYR A 120 5.50 -7.71 4.59
C TYR A 120 4.18 -8.47 4.75
N THR A 121 3.36 -8.07 5.71
CA THR A 121 2.04 -8.67 5.92
C THR A 121 0.93 -7.80 5.31
N PHE A 122 -0.15 -8.49 4.93
CA PHE A 122 -1.36 -7.89 4.37
C PHE A 122 -2.57 -8.14 5.26
N ALA A 123 -2.30 -8.32 6.54
CA ALA A 123 -3.29 -8.44 7.59
C ALA A 123 -2.74 -7.80 8.88
N ASN A 124 -3.60 -7.13 9.63
CA ASN A 124 -3.31 -6.67 10.97
C ASN A 124 -4.53 -6.86 11.89
N GLU A 125 -4.29 -6.70 13.18
CA GLU A 125 -5.32 -6.65 14.21
C GLU A 125 -5.18 -5.35 14.97
N VAL A 126 -6.31 -4.73 15.31
CA VAL A 126 -6.35 -3.49 16.09
C VAL A 126 -7.45 -3.60 17.13
N ALA A 127 -7.26 -2.95 18.27
CA ALA A 127 -8.33 -2.81 19.23
C ALA A 127 -9.37 -1.82 18.69
N GLU A 128 -10.62 -2.04 19.01
CA GLU A 128 -11.72 -1.12 18.81
C GLU A 128 -11.38 0.27 19.38
N GLY A 129 -11.91 1.34 18.79
CA GLY A 129 -11.59 2.71 19.20
C GLY A 129 -10.16 3.18 18.90
N SER A 130 -9.31 2.35 18.28
CA SER A 130 -7.94 2.69 17.92
C SER A 130 -7.79 3.03 16.43
N ASN A 131 -6.56 3.36 15.98
CA ASN A 131 -6.27 3.63 14.59
C ASN A 131 -5.49 2.48 13.95
N ALA A 132 -6.09 1.84 12.96
CA ALA A 132 -5.39 0.90 12.09
C ALA A 132 -4.41 1.63 11.19
N LYS A 133 -3.15 1.21 11.15
CA LYS A 133 -2.07 1.88 10.44
C LYS A 133 -1.57 1.09 9.25
N TYR A 134 -1.23 1.82 8.18
CA TYR A 134 -0.80 1.27 6.89
C TYR A 134 0.26 2.15 6.26
N MET A 135 0.95 1.58 5.28
CA MET A 135 1.88 2.30 4.42
C MET A 135 1.76 1.76 3.00
N VAL A 136 1.88 2.61 1.98
CA VAL A 136 2.05 2.16 0.61
C VAL A 136 3.53 2.17 0.28
N LEU A 137 4.04 1.05 -0.21
CA LEU A 137 5.44 0.87 -0.58
C LEU A 137 5.59 0.53 -2.05
N ALA A 138 6.69 0.99 -2.63
CA ALA A 138 7.15 0.62 -3.96
C ALA A 138 8.14 -0.55 -3.86
N PHE A 139 7.96 -1.52 -4.75
CA PHE A 139 8.75 -2.74 -4.83
C PHE A 139 9.35 -2.92 -6.21
N HIS A 140 10.46 -3.64 -6.29
CA HIS A 140 11.07 -4.02 -7.56
C HIS A 140 10.04 -4.68 -8.50
N PRO A 141 10.23 -4.52 -9.82
CA PRO A 141 9.46 -5.23 -10.82
C PRO A 141 9.42 -6.75 -10.56
N ASN A 142 8.35 -7.39 -11.00
CA ASN A 142 8.15 -8.85 -10.87
C ASN A 142 8.12 -9.39 -9.42
N THR A 143 8.05 -8.53 -8.40
CA THR A 143 7.89 -8.95 -7.00
C THR A 143 6.55 -9.66 -6.81
N THR A 144 6.58 -10.86 -6.20
CA THR A 144 5.39 -11.67 -5.91
C THR A 144 5.24 -12.00 -4.42
N GLU A 145 6.33 -12.03 -3.69
CA GLU A 145 6.36 -12.41 -2.27
C GLU A 145 6.50 -11.21 -1.32
N PHE A 146 6.79 -10.02 -1.83
CA PHE A 146 6.96 -8.77 -1.09
C PHE A 146 7.89 -8.91 0.13
N LYS A 147 9.11 -9.39 -0.13
CA LYS A 147 10.16 -9.47 0.89
C LYS A 147 10.70 -8.08 1.21
N THR A 148 11.32 -7.93 2.36
CA THR A 148 12.01 -6.68 2.74
C THR A 148 13.11 -6.29 1.76
N THR A 149 13.74 -7.28 1.12
CA THR A 149 14.76 -7.09 0.06
C THR A 149 14.20 -6.64 -1.29
N ASP A 150 12.89 -6.77 -1.47
CA ASP A 150 12.22 -6.41 -2.72
C ASP A 150 11.70 -4.96 -2.69
N LYS A 151 11.73 -4.31 -1.52
CA LYS A 151 11.34 -2.91 -1.36
C LYS A 151 12.40 -2.00 -1.98
N LEU A 152 11.98 -1.06 -2.82
CA LEU A 152 12.86 -0.02 -3.35
C LEU A 152 13.32 0.94 -2.25
N ASP A 153 14.54 1.42 -2.33
CA ASP A 153 15.06 2.44 -1.40
C ASP A 153 14.36 3.78 -1.61
N VAL A 154 14.01 4.09 -2.85
CA VAL A 154 13.27 5.31 -3.20
C VAL A 154 11.78 5.03 -3.10
N GLN A 155 11.07 5.88 -2.35
CA GLN A 155 9.63 5.81 -2.13
C GLN A 155 9.06 7.19 -2.46
N ASP A 156 8.57 7.40 -3.69
CA ASP A 156 8.09 8.71 -4.13
C ASP A 156 6.78 8.63 -4.90
N GLY A 157 6.04 9.73 -4.89
CA GLY A 157 4.73 9.83 -5.50
C GLY A 157 3.58 9.60 -4.51
N LYS A 158 2.38 9.59 -5.05
CA LYS A 158 1.13 9.47 -4.29
C LYS A 158 0.17 8.52 -4.96
N VAL A 159 -0.69 7.89 -4.16
CA VAL A 159 -1.83 7.10 -4.63
C VAL A 159 -3.09 7.49 -3.88
N THR A 160 -4.25 7.11 -4.37
CA THR A 160 -5.48 7.14 -3.59
C THR A 160 -5.80 5.75 -3.06
N ILE A 161 -6.27 5.70 -1.81
CA ILE A 161 -6.74 4.48 -1.18
C ILE A 161 -8.25 4.53 -0.94
N LYS A 162 -8.83 3.36 -0.74
CA LYS A 162 -10.21 3.18 -0.32
C LYS A 162 -10.32 2.06 0.70
N THR A 163 -11.35 2.16 1.54
CA THR A 163 -11.81 1.06 2.39
C THR A 163 -13.01 0.35 1.76
N ALA A 164 -13.28 -0.85 2.22
CA ALA A 164 -14.47 -1.62 1.88
C ALA A 164 -14.91 -2.46 3.07
N ASP A 165 -16.21 -2.47 3.32
CA ASP A 165 -16.83 -3.33 4.32
C ASP A 165 -16.57 -4.81 4.02
N ASP A 166 -16.43 -5.58 5.07
CA ASP A 166 -16.49 -7.04 5.05
C ASP A 166 -17.52 -7.49 6.09
N THR A 167 -17.11 -7.93 7.28
CA THR A 167 -18.05 -8.08 8.41
C THR A 167 -18.23 -6.74 9.12
N ALA A 168 -17.17 -5.97 9.34
CA ALA A 168 -17.22 -4.61 9.85
C ALA A 168 -17.94 -3.65 8.89
N LYS A 169 -18.70 -2.69 9.43
CA LYS A 169 -19.62 -1.79 8.71
C LYS A 169 -19.26 -0.32 8.85
N THR A 170 -19.59 0.42 7.81
CA THR A 170 -19.51 1.89 7.77
C THR A 170 -20.89 2.55 7.68
N THR A 171 -21.94 1.75 7.58
CA THR A 171 -23.33 2.21 7.52
C THR A 171 -24.11 1.68 8.70
N GLY A 172 -24.68 2.56 9.44
CA GLY A 172 -25.43 2.33 10.66
C GLY A 172 -25.54 3.64 11.40
N THR A 173 -26.08 3.63 12.60
CA THR A 173 -26.03 4.78 13.48
C THR A 173 -25.16 4.41 14.67
N LYS A 174 -24.37 5.36 15.16
CA LYS A 174 -23.59 5.18 16.39
C LYS A 174 -24.48 4.75 17.58
N ASP A 175 -25.77 5.12 17.53
CA ASP A 175 -26.76 4.80 18.55
C ASP A 175 -27.20 3.32 18.57
N ASN A 176 -26.93 2.55 17.52
CA ASN A 176 -27.20 1.10 17.45
C ASN A 176 -25.93 0.26 17.31
N ALA A 177 -24.77 0.86 17.58
CA ALA A 177 -23.49 0.16 17.64
C ALA A 177 -23.20 -0.71 16.38
N GLU A 178 -23.55 -0.19 15.19
CA GLU A 178 -23.35 -0.87 13.91
C GLU A 178 -22.22 -0.22 13.08
N LEU A 179 -21.50 0.73 13.68
CA LEU A 179 -20.43 1.46 12.99
C LEU A 179 -19.08 1.09 13.59
N ASP A 180 -18.30 0.33 12.86
CA ASP A 180 -17.05 -0.24 13.36
C ASP A 180 -15.80 0.55 12.93
N TYR A 181 -15.91 1.32 11.84
CA TYR A 181 -14.79 2.14 11.36
C TYR A 181 -15.27 3.31 10.48
N LYS A 182 -14.39 4.29 10.30
CA LYS A 182 -14.63 5.42 9.38
C LYS A 182 -14.19 5.08 7.96
N SER A 183 -15.13 5.12 7.01
CA SER A 183 -14.83 4.83 5.60
C SER A 183 -13.95 5.89 4.96
N GLU A 184 -13.05 5.42 4.09
CA GLU A 184 -12.25 6.24 3.18
C GLU A 184 -12.54 5.82 1.75
N THR A 185 -12.93 6.74 0.89
CA THR A 185 -13.26 6.41 -0.51
C THR A 185 -12.20 6.86 -1.50
N THR A 186 -11.51 7.96 -1.20
CA THR A 186 -10.54 8.61 -2.11
C THR A 186 -9.45 9.36 -1.33
N LYS A 187 -8.94 8.79 -0.24
CA LYS A 187 -7.87 9.42 0.54
C LYS A 187 -6.55 9.36 -0.23
N GLU A 188 -5.95 10.51 -0.51
CA GLU A 188 -4.61 10.58 -1.09
C GLU A 188 -3.55 10.32 -0.02
N VAL A 189 -2.61 9.42 -0.31
CA VAL A 189 -1.51 9.05 0.58
C VAL A 189 -0.18 9.09 -0.16
N THR A 190 0.88 9.48 0.54
CA THR A 190 2.25 9.53 -0.01
C THR A 190 2.95 8.19 0.23
N LEU A 191 3.69 7.70 -0.76
CA LEU A 191 4.47 6.46 -0.63
C LEU A 191 5.48 6.59 0.52
N GLY A 192 5.71 5.49 1.23
CA GLY A 192 6.63 5.47 2.37
C GLY A 192 6.15 6.21 3.63
N THR A 193 4.94 6.78 3.60
CA THR A 193 4.38 7.51 4.75
C THR A 193 3.22 6.73 5.37
N VAL A 194 3.19 6.69 6.70
CA VAL A 194 2.09 6.05 7.46
C VAL A 194 0.80 6.85 7.28
N PHE A 195 -0.29 6.15 7.05
CA PHE A 195 -1.64 6.67 7.13
C PHE A 195 -2.53 5.78 7.99
N GLU A 196 -3.66 6.30 8.44
CA GLU A 196 -4.51 5.66 9.42
C GLU A 196 -5.95 5.57 8.92
N VAL A 197 -6.65 4.53 9.38
CA VAL A 197 -8.11 4.37 9.33
C VAL A 197 -8.56 4.22 10.77
N GLU A 198 -9.48 5.07 11.20
CA GLU A 198 -10.03 5.09 12.56
C GLU A 198 -11.06 3.97 12.72
N THR A 199 -10.90 3.12 13.74
CA THR A 199 -11.94 2.21 14.20
C THR A 199 -12.76 2.90 15.31
N LEU A 200 -13.99 2.51 15.44
CA LEU A 200 -14.93 3.09 16.39
C LEU A 200 -15.16 2.11 17.55
N ASP A 201 -15.46 2.66 18.69
CA ASP A 201 -15.67 1.95 19.94
C ASP A 201 -17.16 1.93 20.27
N ASP A 202 -17.71 0.79 20.65
CA ASP A 202 -19.12 0.65 20.99
C ASP A 202 -19.36 -0.31 22.17
N TYR A 203 -20.57 -0.78 22.39
CA TYR A 203 -20.94 -1.62 23.53
C TYR A 203 -21.34 -3.05 23.16
N LEU A 204 -21.22 -3.44 21.89
CA LEU A 204 -21.51 -4.79 21.44
C LEU A 204 -20.28 -5.69 21.59
N ALA A 205 -20.51 -6.94 21.92
CA ALA A 205 -19.47 -7.95 21.96
C ALA A 205 -19.44 -8.71 20.63
N ASP A 206 -18.92 -8.12 19.61
CA ASP A 206 -18.89 -8.67 18.23
C ASP A 206 -17.46 -8.83 17.66
N ASP A 207 -16.53 -9.19 18.51
CA ASP A 207 -15.10 -9.43 18.27
C ASP A 207 -14.80 -10.14 16.93
N ASN A 208 -13.71 -9.73 16.30
CA ASN A 208 -13.19 -10.26 15.04
C ASN A 208 -13.88 -9.77 13.77
N GLU A 209 -14.50 -8.64 13.79
CA GLU A 209 -14.99 -8.00 12.60
C GLU A 209 -13.86 -7.56 11.67
N THR A 210 -14.13 -7.52 10.38
CA THR A 210 -13.08 -7.25 9.39
C THR A 210 -13.50 -6.22 8.37
N PHE A 211 -12.54 -5.37 7.98
CA PHE A 211 -12.65 -4.49 6.82
C PHE A 211 -11.40 -4.57 5.95
N LYS A 212 -11.47 -4.03 4.76
CA LYS A 212 -10.42 -4.09 3.75
C LYS A 212 -9.95 -2.71 3.35
N VAL A 213 -8.63 -2.55 3.16
CA VAL A 213 -8.02 -1.32 2.66
C VAL A 213 -7.22 -1.64 1.40
N SER A 214 -7.47 -0.93 0.30
CA SER A 214 -6.82 -1.17 -0.98
C SER A 214 -6.40 0.11 -1.67
N ILE A 215 -5.44 0.02 -2.60
CA ILE A 215 -5.09 1.10 -3.51
C ILE A 215 -6.16 1.14 -4.61
N ASN A 216 -6.61 2.33 -5.00
CA ASN A 216 -7.42 2.51 -6.20
C ASN A 216 -6.56 2.27 -7.43
N ASP A 217 -7.09 1.47 -8.36
CA ASP A 217 -6.37 1.18 -9.60
C ASP A 217 -6.02 2.44 -10.37
N SER A 218 -4.84 2.43 -10.99
CA SER A 218 -4.33 3.53 -11.83
C SER A 218 -4.36 4.92 -11.16
N SER A 219 -4.27 4.95 -9.82
CA SER A 219 -4.34 6.19 -9.04
C SER A 219 -2.99 6.84 -8.76
N TYR A 220 -1.89 6.23 -9.20
CA TYR A 220 -0.56 6.76 -8.95
C TYR A 220 -0.37 8.12 -9.62
N LYS A 221 0.16 9.06 -8.85
CA LYS A 221 0.54 10.40 -9.29
C LYS A 221 2.04 10.56 -9.16
N HIS A 222 2.69 10.74 -10.29
CA HIS A 222 4.12 11.03 -10.33
C HIS A 222 4.43 12.34 -9.60
N PRO A 223 5.61 12.45 -8.95
CA PRO A 223 6.16 13.74 -8.54
C PRO A 223 6.44 14.63 -9.77
N SER A 224 6.83 15.87 -9.52
CA SER A 224 7.18 16.82 -10.61
C SER A 224 8.32 16.33 -11.52
N THR A 225 9.21 15.51 -10.96
CA THR A 225 10.24 14.79 -11.70
C THR A 225 9.98 13.30 -11.47
N PRO A 226 9.47 12.56 -12.46
CA PRO A 226 9.23 11.12 -12.32
C PRO A 226 10.52 10.37 -11.99
N ILE A 227 10.44 9.42 -11.05
CA ILE A 227 11.56 8.55 -10.67
C ILE A 227 11.36 7.15 -11.26
N TYR A 228 10.10 6.71 -11.39
CA TYR A 228 9.75 5.43 -11.99
C TYR A 228 9.28 5.62 -13.42
N GLU A 229 9.74 4.77 -14.33
CA GLU A 229 9.27 4.77 -15.72
C GLU A 229 7.83 4.33 -15.82
N ASN A 230 7.53 3.22 -15.20
CA ASN A 230 6.19 2.64 -15.20
C ASN A 230 5.80 2.14 -13.80
N VAL A 231 4.51 2.23 -13.48
CA VAL A 231 4.00 1.85 -12.16
C VAL A 231 2.74 0.99 -12.29
N LYS A 232 2.73 -0.12 -11.61
CA LYS A 232 1.56 -0.97 -11.41
C LYS A 232 1.07 -0.90 -9.98
N THR A 233 -0.21 -0.60 -9.79
CA THR A 233 -0.85 -0.69 -8.48
C THR A 233 -1.34 -2.12 -8.23
N ASP A 234 -0.89 -2.74 -7.14
CA ASP A 234 -1.48 -3.98 -6.64
C ASP A 234 -2.72 -3.64 -5.79
N THR A 235 -3.89 -3.91 -6.35
CA THR A 235 -5.19 -3.59 -5.74
C THR A 235 -5.67 -4.64 -4.73
N ASN A 236 -4.91 -5.73 -4.51
CA ASN A 236 -5.25 -6.70 -3.47
C ASN A 236 -5.22 -6.05 -2.10
N PRO A 237 -6.28 -6.17 -1.30
CA PRO A 237 -6.41 -5.44 -0.06
C PRO A 237 -5.51 -5.95 1.06
N VAL A 238 -5.28 -5.09 2.05
CA VAL A 238 -4.95 -5.48 3.42
C VAL A 238 -6.26 -5.69 4.16
N THR A 239 -6.39 -6.82 4.85
CA THR A 239 -7.53 -7.12 5.74
C THR A 239 -7.16 -6.72 7.16
N THR A 240 -8.01 -5.94 7.82
CA THR A 240 -7.88 -5.55 9.22
C THR A 240 -8.96 -6.22 10.02
N THR A 241 -8.58 -6.84 11.14
CA THR A 241 -9.49 -7.39 12.14
C THR A 241 -9.60 -6.40 13.30
N ILE A 242 -10.82 -6.04 13.65
CA ILE A 242 -11.15 -5.24 14.84
C ILE A 242 -11.37 -6.23 15.98
N LYS A 243 -10.81 -5.91 17.14
CA LYS A 243 -10.91 -6.69 18.37
C LYS A 243 -11.60 -5.86 19.43
N ASP A 244 -12.60 -6.44 20.07
CA ASP A 244 -13.22 -5.80 21.24
C ASP A 244 -12.14 -5.50 22.29
N ASN A 245 -12.30 -4.37 22.90
CA ASN A 245 -11.43 -3.89 23.97
C ASN A 245 -11.90 -4.45 25.30
N THR A 246 -11.55 -5.68 25.61
CA THR A 246 -11.97 -6.38 26.83
C THR A 246 -11.08 -6.15 28.05
N THR A 247 -10.17 -5.18 28.01
CA THR A 247 -9.24 -4.94 29.12
C THR A 247 -9.96 -4.18 30.25
N PRO A 248 -10.22 -4.80 31.42
CA PRO A 248 -10.86 -4.10 32.54
C PRO A 248 -10.10 -2.82 32.91
N ASN A 249 -10.81 -1.70 33.04
CA ASN A 249 -10.31 -0.34 33.34
C ASN A 249 -9.73 0.46 32.17
N THR A 250 -9.80 -0.01 30.95
CA THR A 250 -9.58 0.81 29.74
C THR A 250 -10.91 1.12 29.04
N GLU A 251 -11.99 0.55 29.54
CA GLU A 251 -13.34 0.73 29.04
C GLU A 251 -13.74 2.21 29.11
N THR A 252 -14.15 2.74 27.98
CA THR A 252 -14.74 4.07 27.89
C THR A 252 -16.20 4.01 28.37
N ASP A 253 -16.84 5.17 28.58
CA ASP A 253 -18.27 5.19 28.92
C ASP A 253 -19.15 4.64 27.77
N GLU A 254 -18.58 4.39 26.58
CA GLU A 254 -19.29 3.90 25.41
C GLU A 254 -19.48 2.38 25.44
N GLU A 255 -18.62 1.65 26.13
CA GLU A 255 -18.70 0.19 26.31
C GLU A 255 -19.66 -0.25 27.42
N VAL A 256 -20.12 0.67 28.25
CA VAL A 256 -20.91 0.33 29.47
C VAL A 256 -22.40 0.41 29.23
N VAL A 257 -23.03 -0.73 29.21
CA VAL A 257 -24.51 -0.86 29.22
C VAL A 257 -25.02 -0.97 30.64
N LYS A 258 -25.99 -0.12 31.03
CA LYS A 258 -26.62 -0.13 32.32
C LYS A 258 -27.95 -0.87 32.26
N ILE A 259 -28.14 -1.86 33.12
CA ILE A 259 -29.44 -2.52 33.29
C ILE A 259 -30.28 -1.77 34.33
N ILE A 260 -31.47 -1.34 33.92
CA ILE A 260 -32.42 -0.65 34.81
C ILE A 260 -33.77 -1.37 34.83
N LEU A 261 -34.48 -1.26 35.94
CA LEU A 261 -35.83 -1.78 36.07
C LEU A 261 -36.83 -0.65 35.89
N VAL A 262 -37.78 -0.84 34.99
CA VAL A 262 -38.76 0.19 34.60
C VAL A 262 -40.17 -0.31 34.83
N ALA A 263 -41.03 0.52 35.42
CA ALA A 263 -42.45 0.27 35.53
C ALA A 263 -43.10 0.41 34.14
N THR A 264 -43.95 -0.55 33.78
CA THR A 264 -44.63 -0.57 32.47
C THR A 264 -46.11 -0.84 32.63
N ASP A 265 -46.86 -0.72 31.55
CA ASP A 265 -48.20 -1.26 31.42
C ASP A 265 -48.17 -2.78 31.10
N SER A 266 -49.32 -3.38 30.91
CA SER A 266 -49.45 -4.82 30.57
C SER A 266 -48.88 -5.18 29.20
N THR A 267 -48.56 -4.22 28.36
CA THR A 267 -47.95 -4.41 27.01
C THR A 267 -46.43 -4.40 27.05
N GLY A 268 -45.81 -4.02 28.19
CA GLY A 268 -44.37 -3.89 28.36
C GLY A 268 -43.79 -2.63 27.72
N LYS A 269 -44.61 -1.63 27.42
CA LYS A 269 -44.16 -0.38 26.79
C LYS A 269 -43.29 0.43 27.74
N ILE A 270 -42.06 0.71 27.33
CA ILE A 270 -41.09 1.53 28.06
C ILE A 270 -41.49 3.00 27.90
N PRO A 271 -41.62 3.79 29.00
CA PRO A 271 -41.83 5.23 28.90
C PRO A 271 -40.54 5.91 28.45
N LEU A 272 -40.62 6.63 27.33
CA LEU A 272 -39.51 7.41 26.80
C LEU A 272 -39.83 8.91 26.88
N ASP A 273 -38.80 9.74 27.05
CA ASP A 273 -38.86 11.18 26.90
C ASP A 273 -38.80 11.62 25.44
N SER A 274 -38.74 12.95 25.19
CA SER A 274 -38.64 13.53 23.83
C SER A 274 -37.34 13.21 23.11
N ASP A 275 -36.30 12.83 23.85
CA ASP A 275 -34.97 12.53 23.31
C ASP A 275 -34.76 11.01 23.12
N GLY A 276 -35.79 10.21 23.38
CA GLY A 276 -35.78 8.75 23.28
C GLY A 276 -35.14 8.03 24.47
N LYS A 277 -34.83 8.75 25.56
CA LYS A 277 -34.28 8.17 26.79
C LYS A 277 -35.41 7.61 27.67
N VAL A 278 -35.07 6.63 28.50
CA VAL A 278 -36.05 6.12 29.47
C VAL A 278 -36.45 7.21 30.45
N ASP A 279 -37.75 7.54 30.47
CA ASP A 279 -38.32 8.59 31.34
C ASP A 279 -38.47 8.07 32.78
N LEU A 280 -37.41 8.21 33.57
CA LEU A 280 -37.40 7.78 34.98
C LEU A 280 -38.35 8.60 35.87
N SER A 281 -38.84 9.76 35.40
CA SER A 281 -39.88 10.50 36.16
C SER A 281 -41.24 9.78 36.17
N LYS A 282 -41.45 8.90 35.20
CA LYS A 282 -42.64 8.03 35.07
C LYS A 282 -42.40 6.62 35.58
N ASN A 283 -41.26 6.35 36.23
CA ASN A 283 -40.90 5.05 36.76
C ASN A 283 -41.63 4.77 38.12
N THR A 284 -42.94 4.97 38.12
CA THR A 284 -43.83 4.70 39.24
C THR A 284 -45.00 3.85 38.79
N ASN A 285 -45.49 2.99 39.65
CA ASN A 285 -46.58 2.10 39.31
C ASN A 285 -47.57 2.01 40.49
N GLU A 286 -48.86 2.03 40.20
CA GLU A 286 -49.96 1.92 41.20
C GLU A 286 -50.95 0.88 40.71
N THR A 287 -51.49 0.10 41.64
CA THR A 287 -52.58 -0.84 41.40
C THR A 287 -53.46 -1.03 42.65
N PRO A 288 -54.75 -1.26 42.50
CA PRO A 288 -55.61 -1.69 43.61
C PRO A 288 -55.09 -3.01 44.21
N GLU A 289 -55.41 -3.24 45.47
CA GLU A 289 -55.15 -4.50 46.16
C GLU A 289 -55.74 -5.67 45.37
N GLY A 290 -54.92 -6.73 45.12
CA GLY A 290 -55.28 -7.88 44.29
C GLY A 290 -55.04 -7.66 42.79
N GLY A 291 -54.57 -6.47 42.35
CA GLY A 291 -54.19 -6.18 40.97
C GLY A 291 -52.81 -6.73 40.59
N LYS A 292 -52.39 -6.46 39.33
CA LYS A 292 -51.09 -6.85 38.82
C LYS A 292 -50.29 -5.61 38.47
N LEU A 293 -49.02 -5.61 38.80
CA LEU A 293 -48.00 -4.64 38.37
C LEU A 293 -47.06 -5.25 37.37
N TYR A 294 -46.62 -4.46 36.42
CA TYR A 294 -45.74 -4.90 35.33
C TYR A 294 -44.42 -4.12 35.36
N TYR A 295 -43.34 -4.81 35.15
CA TYR A 295 -42.00 -4.26 35.10
C TYR A 295 -41.20 -4.91 33.97
N ILE A 296 -40.25 -4.19 33.42
CA ILE A 296 -39.31 -4.69 32.46
C ILE A 296 -37.89 -4.31 32.88
N ALA A 297 -36.94 -5.24 32.81
CA ALA A 297 -35.55 -4.90 32.88
C ALA A 297 -35.08 -4.55 31.45
N VAL A 298 -34.47 -3.40 31.32
CA VAL A 298 -33.99 -2.91 30.02
C VAL A 298 -32.54 -2.48 30.12
N ALA A 299 -31.75 -2.82 29.09
CA ALA A 299 -30.43 -2.29 28.91
C ALA A 299 -30.52 -0.88 28.32
N VAL A 300 -29.76 0.04 28.86
CA VAL A 300 -29.64 1.42 28.34
C VAL A 300 -28.18 1.77 28.13
N ASP A 301 -27.93 2.54 27.09
CA ASP A 301 -26.62 3.11 26.80
C ASP A 301 -26.22 4.21 27.80
N LYS A 302 -25.05 4.81 27.63
CA LYS A 302 -24.54 5.93 28.44
C LYS A 302 -25.50 7.13 28.47
N ASP A 303 -26.29 7.33 27.43
CA ASP A 303 -27.23 8.42 27.27
C ASP A 303 -28.62 8.10 27.89
N GLY A 304 -28.81 6.87 28.33
CA GLY A 304 -30.07 6.39 28.92
C GLY A 304 -31.13 5.98 27.89
N LYS A 305 -30.71 5.70 26.63
CA LYS A 305 -31.58 5.15 25.58
C LYS A 305 -31.59 3.62 25.66
N PRO A 306 -32.75 2.98 25.50
CA PRO A 306 -32.88 1.52 25.46
C PRO A 306 -32.39 0.93 24.13
#